data_51cbb8d62e868c592dc35d4ee843f8e8
#
_entry.id   51cbb8d62e868c592dc35d4ee843f8e8
#
_cell.length_a   1.000
_cell.length_b   1.000
_cell.length_c   1.000
_cell.angle_alpha   90.00
_cell.angle_beta   90.00
_cell.angle_gamma   90.00
#
_symmetry.space_group_name_H-M   'P 1'
#
loop_
_entity.id
_entity.type
_entity.pdbx_description
1 polymer ?
#
loop_
_entity_poly.entity_id
_entity_poly.type
_entity_poly.pdbx_seq_one_letter_code
_entity_poly.pdbx_strand_id
1 'polypeptide(L)'
;LHEQCGCRIFVISLGDRTKVVEGGKVGPWAQTLDELVRELDIVIIVAAGNRQPRRGMRIEESVTDYPGYLMEPENRLCEPAGGMNIVTVGSVAHGNGLSARAQDNVGVRPITEAFEPSPFSRAGPGVRGAIKPDFTDIGGTLIYDGPTASLQGGEVRPEAGVMSLHYRPVDRLFAARSGTSHAAPLVAFKASQILARFPDASANLVRALLATSAVAPPESVRRLALLGDTAGRALFGHGRVDAERAAFSDDSRVILYAEDELAIDHFAVYQIPIPELFQTERGRRTIRVSLAFDPPVRHSRLDYNGVSMGFRLIRGCDPDMIFEHFRRRTADEAPFPEMEARYNCKLLPSSTVREKSSLQSASVSFSRNIRGYGDNYYLVVRCAGGWAGDEGQQAFAVTVEISHEAEVPLYERLRQRVRVRA
;
A
#
# COMPACT_ATOMS: atom_id res chain seq x y z
N LEU A 1 8.26 -6.52 -24.30
CA LEU A 1 7.25 -7.41 -23.69
C LEU A 1 5.87 -6.74 -23.68
N HIS A 2 5.76 -5.47 -23.23
CA HIS A 2 4.48 -4.76 -23.26
C HIS A 2 3.95 -4.66 -24.69
N GLU A 3 4.70 -4.04 -25.60
CA GLU A 3 4.30 -3.84 -27.00
C GLU A 3 4.07 -5.16 -27.78
N GLN A 4 4.88 -6.18 -27.53
CA GLN A 4 4.85 -7.43 -28.29
C GLN A 4 3.88 -8.48 -27.72
N CYS A 5 3.70 -8.50 -26.42
CA CYS A 5 2.98 -9.55 -25.69
C CYS A 5 1.80 -9.02 -24.87
N GLY A 6 1.57 -7.72 -24.84
CA GLY A 6 0.52 -7.10 -24.02
C GLY A 6 0.73 -7.25 -22.50
N CYS A 7 1.98 -7.49 -22.05
CA CYS A 7 2.25 -7.60 -20.60
C CYS A 7 2.00 -6.27 -19.91
N ARG A 8 1.18 -6.28 -18.86
CA ARG A 8 0.84 -5.08 -18.08
C ARG A 8 1.36 -5.13 -16.64
N ILE A 9 1.86 -6.27 -16.17
CA ILE A 9 2.43 -6.44 -14.84
C ILE A 9 3.86 -6.93 -14.96
N PHE A 10 4.77 -6.21 -14.31
CA PHE A 10 6.20 -6.51 -14.28
C PHE A 10 6.70 -6.64 -12.85
N VAL A 11 7.64 -7.55 -12.61
CA VAL A 11 8.27 -7.76 -11.30
C VAL A 11 9.77 -7.54 -11.41
N ILE A 12 10.30 -6.69 -10.54
CA ILE A 12 11.73 -6.42 -10.43
C ILE A 12 12.20 -6.78 -9.02
N SER A 13 12.87 -7.92 -8.90
CA SER A 13 13.46 -8.38 -7.63
C SER A 13 14.96 -8.03 -7.54
N LEU A 14 15.32 -6.88 -8.06
CA LEU A 14 16.67 -6.32 -8.08
C LEU A 14 16.70 -4.95 -7.40
N GLY A 15 17.86 -4.58 -6.83
CA GLY A 15 18.06 -3.27 -6.23
C GLY A 15 19.55 -2.99 -6.02
N ASP A 16 19.92 -1.71 -6.05
CA ASP A 16 21.27 -1.25 -5.77
C ASP A 16 21.43 -0.98 -4.27
N ARG A 17 22.05 -1.91 -3.57
CA ARG A 17 22.26 -1.84 -2.12
C ARG A 17 23.19 -0.70 -1.68
N THR A 18 23.93 -0.13 -2.61
CA THR A 18 24.85 0.99 -2.34
C THR A 18 24.13 2.33 -2.38
N LYS A 19 22.92 2.38 -2.96
CA LYS A 19 22.11 3.59 -3.08
C LYS A 19 20.86 3.48 -2.21
N VAL A 20 21.00 3.82 -0.95
CA VAL A 20 19.92 3.89 0.02
C VAL A 20 19.12 5.17 -0.18
N VAL A 21 17.80 5.12 -0.03
CA VAL A 21 16.93 6.31 -0.10
C VAL A 21 17.18 7.19 1.13
N GLU A 22 17.99 8.21 0.96
CA GLU A 22 18.32 9.18 2.00
C GLU A 22 17.72 10.55 1.68
N GLY A 23 17.23 11.25 2.73
CA GLY A 23 16.67 12.59 2.57
C GLY A 23 15.46 12.65 1.63
N GLY A 24 14.78 11.52 1.37
CA GLY A 24 13.63 11.47 0.46
C GLY A 24 13.99 11.63 -1.01
N LYS A 25 15.24 11.34 -1.41
CA LYS A 25 15.72 11.40 -2.80
C LYS A 25 15.87 10.01 -3.38
N VAL A 26 15.61 9.89 -4.68
CA VAL A 26 15.83 8.69 -5.50
C VAL A 26 16.66 9.06 -6.72
N GLY A 27 17.26 8.05 -7.35
CA GLY A 27 18.11 8.23 -8.52
C GLY A 27 17.38 8.03 -9.85
N PRO A 28 18.15 8.01 -10.96
CA PRO A 28 17.61 7.87 -12.30
C PRO A 28 16.87 6.56 -12.55
N TRP A 29 17.27 5.47 -11.90
CA TRP A 29 16.62 4.17 -12.10
C TRP A 29 15.16 4.19 -11.60
N ALA A 30 14.92 4.73 -10.40
CA ALA A 30 13.55 4.89 -9.89
C ALA A 30 12.72 5.82 -10.78
N GLN A 31 13.31 6.95 -11.24
CA GLN A 31 12.63 7.86 -12.19
C GLN A 31 12.22 7.14 -13.46
N THR A 32 13.13 6.41 -14.11
CA THR A 32 12.82 5.69 -15.36
C THR A 32 11.67 4.70 -15.18
N LEU A 33 11.64 3.97 -14.06
CA LEU A 33 10.53 3.05 -13.78
C LEU A 33 9.21 3.79 -13.53
N ASP A 34 9.26 4.91 -12.81
CA ASP A 34 8.08 5.74 -12.56
C ASP A 34 7.52 6.37 -13.85
N GLU A 35 8.40 6.78 -14.79
CA GLU A 35 8.03 7.25 -16.12
C GLU A 35 7.37 6.14 -16.96
N LEU A 36 7.97 4.95 -16.98
CA LEU A 36 7.39 3.80 -17.68
C LEU A 36 6.01 3.38 -17.18
N VAL A 37 5.78 3.47 -15.85
CA VAL A 37 4.45 3.23 -15.27
C VAL A 37 3.43 4.19 -15.88
N ARG A 38 3.76 5.49 -15.97
CA ARG A 38 2.89 6.52 -16.52
C ARG A 38 2.69 6.38 -18.03
N GLU A 39 3.78 6.24 -18.78
CA GLU A 39 3.77 6.25 -20.25
C GLU A 39 3.07 5.03 -20.85
N LEU A 40 3.21 3.87 -20.21
CA LEU A 40 2.74 2.58 -20.74
C LEU A 40 1.48 2.06 -20.01
N ASP A 41 0.95 2.76 -19.02
CA ASP A 41 -0.15 2.30 -18.16
C ASP A 41 0.08 0.87 -17.64
N ILE A 42 1.24 0.63 -17.02
CA ILE A 42 1.66 -0.66 -16.51
C ILE A 42 1.89 -0.63 -15.01
N VAL A 43 1.78 -1.79 -14.37
CA VAL A 43 2.11 -1.97 -12.94
C VAL A 43 3.51 -2.58 -12.83
N ILE A 44 4.46 -1.82 -12.31
CA ILE A 44 5.80 -2.32 -12.01
C ILE A 44 5.90 -2.57 -10.51
N ILE A 45 6.16 -3.82 -10.12
CA ILE A 45 6.26 -4.26 -8.74
C ILE A 45 7.73 -4.52 -8.41
N VAL A 46 8.23 -3.84 -7.37
CA VAL A 46 9.63 -3.86 -6.96
C VAL A 46 9.78 -4.41 -5.56
N ALA A 47 10.71 -5.33 -5.35
CA ALA A 47 11.06 -5.81 -4.02
C ALA A 47 11.73 -4.68 -3.20
N ALA A 48 11.34 -4.52 -1.93
CA ALA A 48 11.91 -3.50 -1.02
C ALA A 48 13.41 -3.64 -0.80
N GLY A 49 13.95 -4.83 -1.05
CA GLY A 49 15.34 -5.19 -0.81
C GLY A 49 15.57 -5.85 0.54
N ASN A 50 16.70 -6.52 0.67
CA ASN A 50 17.06 -7.26 1.85
C ASN A 50 18.22 -6.58 2.59
N ARG A 51 18.04 -6.41 3.90
CA ARG A 51 19.11 -5.99 4.80
C ARG A 51 20.15 -7.11 4.91
N GLN A 52 21.40 -6.71 5.00
CA GLN A 52 22.46 -7.61 5.46
C GLN A 52 22.86 -7.22 6.88
N PRO A 53 23.24 -8.18 7.73
CA PRO A 53 23.80 -7.86 9.05
C PRO A 53 24.94 -6.84 8.91
N ARG A 54 24.95 -5.86 9.80
CA ARG A 54 25.94 -4.80 9.81
C ARG A 54 27.34 -5.40 10.02
N ARG A 55 28.34 -4.91 9.28
CA ARG A 55 29.72 -5.31 9.52
C ARG A 55 30.14 -4.87 10.94
N GLY A 56 30.47 -5.82 11.82
CA GLY A 56 30.79 -5.56 13.22
C GLY A 56 29.64 -5.67 14.21
N MET A 57 28.39 -5.84 13.76
CA MET A 57 27.25 -6.19 14.61
C MET A 57 27.35 -7.66 15.00
N ARG A 58 27.19 -7.97 16.28
CA ARG A 58 27.02 -9.36 16.70
C ARG A 58 25.73 -9.88 16.08
N ILE A 59 25.81 -11.03 15.43
CA ILE A 59 24.62 -11.67 14.82
C ILE A 59 23.54 -11.92 15.87
N GLU A 60 23.95 -12.19 17.10
CA GLU A 60 23.10 -12.38 18.26
C GLU A 60 22.29 -11.13 18.63
N GLU A 61 22.84 -9.92 18.42
CA GLU A 61 22.14 -8.65 18.62
C GLU A 61 20.94 -8.51 17.68
N SER A 62 20.98 -9.16 16.50
CA SER A 62 19.83 -9.19 15.59
C SER A 62 18.59 -9.88 16.17
N VAL A 63 18.77 -10.77 17.17
CA VAL A 63 17.66 -11.41 17.90
C VAL A 63 17.14 -10.53 19.02
N THR A 64 18.06 -9.88 19.75
CA THR A 64 17.72 -9.09 20.95
C THR A 64 17.15 -7.73 20.62
N ASP A 65 17.59 -7.10 19.53
CA ASP A 65 17.18 -5.77 19.09
C ASP A 65 16.05 -5.81 18.04
N TYR A 66 15.61 -6.98 17.61
CA TYR A 66 14.49 -7.09 16.68
C TYR A 66 13.17 -6.62 17.35
N PRO A 67 12.36 -5.78 16.69
CA PRO A 67 12.49 -5.24 15.32
C PRO A 67 13.15 -3.85 15.24
N GLY A 68 13.76 -3.33 16.33
CA GLY A 68 14.29 -1.96 16.43
C GLY A 68 15.21 -1.59 15.28
N TYR A 69 16.17 -2.44 14.98
CA TYR A 69 17.16 -2.22 13.92
C TYR A 69 16.57 -2.07 12.50
N LEU A 70 15.33 -2.54 12.28
CA LEU A 70 14.67 -2.37 10.98
C LEU A 70 14.39 -0.90 10.65
N MET A 71 14.36 -0.05 11.66
CA MET A 71 14.14 1.40 11.51
C MET A 71 15.43 2.22 11.36
N GLU A 72 16.58 1.60 11.42
CA GLU A 72 17.88 2.28 11.25
C GLU A 72 18.04 2.87 9.83
N PRO A 73 18.78 3.99 9.68
CA PRO A 73 19.00 4.63 8.38
C PRO A 73 19.55 3.70 7.31
N GLU A 74 20.48 2.83 7.66
CA GLU A 74 21.11 1.88 6.74
C GLU A 74 20.15 0.78 6.25
N ASN A 75 19.02 0.62 6.94
CA ASN A 75 17.97 -0.33 6.55
C ASN A 75 16.88 0.31 5.68
N ARG A 76 17.05 1.54 5.26
CA ARG A 76 16.13 2.19 4.33
C ARG A 76 16.10 1.47 2.98
N LEU A 77 14.99 1.66 2.26
CA LEU A 77 14.83 1.17 0.88
C LEU A 77 16.06 1.54 0.04
N CYS A 78 16.41 0.69 -0.87
CA CYS A 78 17.44 0.98 -1.86
C CYS A 78 16.82 1.16 -3.25
N GLU A 79 17.52 1.86 -4.13
CA GLU A 79 17.05 2.10 -5.50
C GLU A 79 16.83 0.77 -6.24
N PRO A 80 15.70 0.61 -7.00
CA PRO A 80 14.72 1.65 -7.32
C PRO A 80 13.50 1.68 -6.38
N ALA A 81 13.47 0.90 -5.30
CA ALA A 81 12.29 0.66 -4.46
C ALA A 81 11.68 1.93 -3.78
N GLY A 82 12.40 3.06 -3.81
CA GLY A 82 11.93 4.34 -3.27
C GLY A 82 11.06 5.17 -4.22
N GLY A 83 10.84 4.74 -5.47
CA GLY A 83 10.10 5.49 -6.49
C GLY A 83 8.64 5.78 -6.13
N MET A 84 8.01 6.70 -6.85
CA MET A 84 6.68 7.22 -6.57
C MET A 84 5.57 6.34 -7.17
N ASN A 85 5.67 6.01 -8.47
CA ASN A 85 4.62 5.37 -9.24
C ASN A 85 4.70 3.83 -9.21
N ILE A 86 5.89 3.27 -9.02
CA ILE A 86 6.09 1.84 -8.83
C ILE A 86 5.41 1.34 -7.55
N VAL A 87 5.09 0.05 -7.50
CA VAL A 87 4.58 -0.65 -6.32
C VAL A 87 5.74 -1.34 -5.60
N THR A 88 6.08 -0.91 -4.41
CA THR A 88 7.15 -1.49 -3.60
C THR A 88 6.60 -2.50 -2.59
N VAL A 89 7.23 -3.68 -2.51
CA VAL A 89 6.76 -4.78 -1.65
C VAL A 89 7.80 -5.17 -0.61
N GLY A 90 7.43 -5.00 0.65
CA GLY A 90 8.16 -5.50 1.83
C GLY A 90 7.82 -6.97 2.13
N SER A 91 8.44 -7.51 3.16
CA SER A 91 8.27 -8.92 3.53
C SER A 91 7.79 -9.11 4.96
N VAL A 92 6.89 -10.08 5.15
CA VAL A 92 6.47 -10.63 6.44
C VAL A 92 6.80 -12.11 6.52
N ALA A 93 7.00 -12.61 7.74
CA ALA A 93 7.23 -14.02 8.01
C ALA A 93 5.93 -14.84 7.89
N HIS A 94 6.01 -16.07 7.44
CA HIS A 94 4.86 -17.00 7.44
C HIS A 94 4.72 -17.74 8.78
N GLY A 95 5.75 -17.68 9.62
CA GLY A 95 5.84 -18.35 10.92
C GLY A 95 7.20 -18.08 11.56
N ASN A 96 7.49 -18.78 12.64
CA ASN A 96 8.77 -18.64 13.33
C ASN A 96 9.94 -19.38 12.63
N GLY A 97 9.64 -20.19 11.64
CA GLY A 97 10.62 -20.91 10.83
C GLY A 97 11.31 -22.08 11.51
N LEU A 98 10.85 -22.50 12.68
CA LEU A 98 11.40 -23.68 13.36
C LEU A 98 10.71 -24.96 12.88
N SER A 99 11.51 -25.98 12.55
CA SER A 99 10.98 -27.34 12.40
C SER A 99 10.60 -27.94 13.77
N ALA A 100 9.73 -28.95 13.76
CA ALA A 100 9.35 -29.66 14.99
C ALA A 100 10.55 -30.17 15.79
N ARG A 101 11.63 -30.56 15.10
CA ARG A 101 12.88 -31.03 15.75
C ARG A 101 13.73 -29.90 16.33
N ALA A 102 13.60 -28.71 15.78
CA ALA A 102 14.37 -27.54 16.21
C ALA A 102 13.71 -26.80 17.39
N GLN A 103 12.42 -27.02 17.65
CA GLN A 103 11.69 -26.36 18.74
C GLN A 103 12.28 -26.65 20.12
N ASP A 104 12.83 -27.85 20.33
CA ASP A 104 13.46 -28.27 21.60
C ASP A 104 14.95 -27.94 21.70
N ASN A 105 15.53 -27.34 20.64
CA ASN A 105 16.94 -26.97 20.63
C ASN A 105 17.17 -25.56 21.16
N VAL A 106 17.62 -25.43 22.40
CA VAL A 106 17.90 -24.16 23.08
C VAL A 106 18.92 -23.30 22.34
N GLY A 107 19.80 -23.91 21.54
CA GLY A 107 20.78 -23.19 20.72
C GLY A 107 20.19 -22.54 19.46
N VAL A 108 18.96 -22.87 19.09
CA VAL A 108 18.29 -22.35 17.88
C VAL A 108 17.13 -21.45 18.30
N ARG A 109 17.16 -20.21 17.89
CA ARG A 109 16.16 -19.19 18.31
C ARG A 109 15.45 -18.56 17.11
N PRO A 110 14.12 -18.52 17.10
CA PRO A 110 13.38 -17.76 16.11
C PRO A 110 13.58 -16.26 16.34
N ILE A 111 13.45 -15.47 15.27
CA ILE A 111 13.49 -14.00 15.36
C ILE A 111 12.06 -13.45 15.30
N THR A 112 11.20 -14.08 14.50
CA THR A 112 9.84 -13.63 14.23
C THR A 112 8.81 -14.68 14.58
N GLU A 113 7.58 -14.20 14.77
CA GLU A 113 6.37 -15.01 14.70
C GLU A 113 5.65 -14.79 13.35
N ALA A 114 4.54 -15.51 13.16
CA ALA A 114 3.76 -15.39 11.93
C ALA A 114 3.28 -13.97 11.72
N PHE A 115 3.38 -13.50 10.46
CA PHE A 115 2.98 -12.19 10.00
C PHE A 115 3.71 -10.99 10.64
N GLU A 116 4.75 -11.21 11.41
CA GLU A 116 5.67 -10.15 11.80
C GLU A 116 6.59 -9.74 10.64
N PRO A 117 7.20 -8.52 10.67
CA PRO A 117 8.13 -8.09 9.62
C PRO A 117 9.27 -9.07 9.47
N SER A 118 9.61 -9.46 8.24
CA SER A 118 10.80 -10.28 8.04
C SER A 118 12.06 -9.57 8.51
N PRO A 119 13.00 -10.25 9.19
CA PRO A 119 14.18 -9.65 9.81
C PRO A 119 15.15 -8.99 8.81
N PHE A 120 14.94 -9.21 7.53
CA PHE A 120 15.72 -8.67 6.43
C PHE A 120 14.98 -7.60 5.63
N SER A 121 13.67 -7.37 5.84
CA SER A 121 12.90 -6.43 5.04
C SER A 121 13.39 -5.00 5.26
N ARG A 122 13.62 -4.26 4.16
CA ARG A 122 13.99 -2.86 4.23
C ARG A 122 12.78 -1.97 4.48
N ALA A 123 13.00 -0.83 5.12
CA ALA A 123 11.96 0.09 5.57
C ALA A 123 11.94 1.40 4.76
N GLY A 124 10.74 1.95 4.55
CA GLY A 124 10.55 3.30 4.04
C GLY A 124 11.01 4.40 5.01
N PRO A 125 10.72 5.62 4.68
CA PRO A 125 9.84 6.07 3.61
C PRO A 125 10.51 6.06 2.23
N GLY A 126 9.68 6.21 1.19
CA GLY A 126 10.16 6.45 -0.17
C GLY A 126 10.50 7.93 -0.44
N VAL A 127 10.56 8.28 -1.73
CA VAL A 127 10.84 9.65 -2.19
C VAL A 127 9.87 10.65 -1.56
N ARG A 128 10.39 11.82 -1.14
CA ARG A 128 9.62 12.90 -0.46
C ARG A 128 8.87 12.47 0.80
N GLY A 129 9.21 11.34 1.38
CA GLY A 129 8.51 10.80 2.54
C GLY A 129 7.22 10.05 2.19
N ALA A 130 7.08 9.61 0.93
CA ALA A 130 5.99 8.75 0.51
C ALA A 130 5.90 7.47 1.34
N ILE A 131 4.68 7.00 1.56
CA ILE A 131 4.46 5.71 2.22
C ILE A 131 5.02 4.62 1.31
N LYS A 132 6.08 3.96 1.77
CA LYS A 132 6.74 2.83 1.15
C LYS A 132 7.28 1.91 2.25
N PRO A 133 7.34 0.57 2.02
CA PRO A 133 6.77 -0.13 0.87
C PRO A 133 5.27 0.16 0.74
N ASP A 134 4.67 -0.04 -0.43
CA ASP A 134 3.22 0.10 -0.59
C ASP A 134 2.48 -1.05 0.08
N PHE A 135 3.00 -2.25 -0.09
CA PHE A 135 2.43 -3.49 0.45
C PHE A 135 3.47 -4.42 1.04
N THR A 136 2.98 -5.46 1.72
CA THR A 136 3.81 -6.58 2.16
C THR A 136 3.16 -7.91 1.77
N ASP A 137 4.00 -8.92 1.59
CA ASP A 137 3.54 -10.31 1.51
C ASP A 137 4.59 -11.26 2.10
N ILE A 138 4.31 -12.56 2.09
CA ILE A 138 5.17 -13.57 2.68
C ILE A 138 6.48 -13.68 1.88
N GLY A 139 7.59 -13.43 2.53
CA GLY A 139 8.94 -13.61 1.97
C GLY A 139 9.85 -14.50 2.82
N GLY A 140 9.29 -15.11 3.88
CA GLY A 140 10.03 -15.95 4.81
C GLY A 140 10.62 -15.19 6.00
N THR A 141 11.45 -15.86 6.77
CA THR A 141 12.11 -15.34 7.97
C THR A 141 13.58 -15.76 8.05
N LEU A 142 14.25 -15.39 9.15
CA LEU A 142 15.57 -15.89 9.54
C LEU A 142 15.48 -16.52 10.93
N ILE A 143 16.37 -17.47 11.17
CA ILE A 143 16.56 -18.16 12.44
C ILE A 143 17.99 -17.90 12.90
N TYR A 144 18.19 -17.63 14.18
CA TYR A 144 19.51 -17.60 14.78
C TYR A 144 19.92 -19.02 15.20
N ASP A 145 21.06 -19.45 14.69
CA ASP A 145 21.72 -20.72 15.05
C ASP A 145 22.93 -20.39 15.93
N GLY A 146 22.79 -20.63 17.24
CA GLY A 146 23.83 -20.35 18.24
C GLY A 146 25.11 -21.18 18.04
N PRO A 147 25.05 -22.50 17.79
CA PRO A 147 26.22 -23.32 17.51
C PRO A 147 27.09 -22.82 16.38
N THR A 148 26.51 -22.27 15.32
CA THR A 148 27.25 -21.69 14.18
C THR A 148 27.39 -20.17 14.23
N ALA A 149 26.78 -19.53 15.23
CA ALA A 149 26.71 -18.07 15.37
C ALA A 149 26.28 -17.38 14.05
N SER A 150 25.22 -17.92 13.40
CA SER A 150 24.79 -17.46 12.09
C SER A 150 23.27 -17.24 12.01
N LEU A 151 22.86 -16.36 11.07
CA LEU A 151 21.47 -16.22 10.66
C LEU A 151 21.21 -17.12 9.46
N GLN A 152 20.23 -18.00 9.57
CA GLN A 152 19.90 -18.99 8.56
C GLN A 152 18.49 -18.75 8.01
N GLY A 153 18.40 -18.57 6.70
CA GLY A 153 17.14 -18.48 5.96
C GLY A 153 16.76 -19.79 5.27
N GLY A 154 15.82 -19.72 4.34
CA GLY A 154 15.26 -20.85 3.63
C GLY A 154 16.26 -21.73 2.88
N GLU A 155 17.43 -21.19 2.50
CA GLU A 155 18.49 -21.99 1.87
C GLU A 155 19.02 -23.10 2.76
N VAL A 156 19.14 -22.83 4.06
CA VAL A 156 19.70 -23.76 5.07
C VAL A 156 18.57 -24.43 5.86
N ARG A 157 17.53 -23.66 6.17
CA ARG A 157 16.35 -24.12 6.91
C ARG A 157 15.10 -23.88 6.06
N PRO A 158 14.63 -24.91 5.34
CA PRO A 158 13.48 -24.77 4.43
C PRO A 158 12.22 -24.19 5.10
N GLU A 159 12.02 -24.46 6.38
CA GLU A 159 10.89 -23.96 7.18
C GLU A 159 10.93 -22.44 7.41
N ALA A 160 12.09 -21.79 7.26
CA ALA A 160 12.23 -20.35 7.32
C ALA A 160 11.94 -19.64 5.98
N GLY A 161 11.88 -20.40 4.89
CA GLY A 161 11.77 -19.87 3.53
C GLY A 161 10.40 -20.02 2.90
N VAL A 162 10.23 -19.34 1.79
CA VAL A 162 9.13 -19.56 0.83
C VAL A 162 9.56 -20.63 -0.14
N MET A 163 8.73 -21.65 -0.33
CA MET A 163 8.99 -22.72 -1.27
C MET A 163 8.72 -22.27 -2.71
N SER A 164 9.66 -22.56 -3.61
CA SER A 164 9.57 -22.29 -5.03
C SER A 164 10.24 -23.41 -5.83
N LEU A 165 10.13 -23.36 -7.15
CA LEU A 165 10.83 -24.30 -8.02
C LEU A 165 12.34 -24.07 -7.98
N HIS A 166 13.10 -25.14 -8.02
CA HIS A 166 14.55 -25.07 -8.12
C HIS A 166 14.97 -24.81 -9.57
N TYR A 167 15.99 -23.98 -9.79
CA TYR A 167 16.49 -23.64 -11.15
C TYR A 167 17.09 -24.83 -11.92
N ARG A 168 17.41 -25.92 -11.22
CA ARG A 168 17.81 -27.23 -11.78
C ARG A 168 16.82 -28.29 -11.34
N PRO A 169 15.70 -28.47 -12.04
CA PRO A 169 14.66 -29.40 -11.61
C PRO A 169 15.10 -30.88 -11.64
N VAL A 170 16.16 -31.21 -12.40
CA VAL A 170 16.79 -32.54 -12.41
C VAL A 170 17.53 -32.86 -11.12
N ASP A 171 18.09 -31.86 -10.42
CA ASP A 171 18.81 -32.07 -9.17
C ASP A 171 17.84 -32.13 -7.98
N ARG A 172 16.88 -31.24 -7.97
CA ARG A 172 15.77 -31.19 -7.01
C ARG A 172 14.63 -30.33 -7.55
N LEU A 173 13.40 -30.71 -7.25
CA LEU A 173 12.23 -30.02 -7.79
C LEU A 173 11.97 -28.69 -7.09
N PHE A 174 12.13 -28.62 -5.77
CA PHE A 174 11.83 -27.48 -4.94
C PHE A 174 13.06 -26.92 -4.24
N ALA A 175 13.02 -25.61 -3.97
CA ALA A 175 13.96 -24.90 -3.10
C ALA A 175 13.20 -23.91 -2.24
N ALA A 176 13.61 -23.77 -0.99
CA ALA A 176 13.11 -22.73 -0.09
C ALA A 176 14.11 -21.58 -0.03
N ARG A 177 13.59 -20.35 -0.02
CA ARG A 177 14.37 -19.12 0.00
C ARG A 177 13.71 -18.08 0.89
N SER A 178 14.51 -17.22 1.50
CA SER A 178 14.02 -16.06 2.27
C SER A 178 14.44 -14.75 1.60
N GLY A 179 13.49 -13.83 1.44
CA GLY A 179 13.77 -12.52 0.83
C GLY A 179 12.53 -11.81 0.30
N THR A 180 12.57 -10.49 0.23
CA THR A 180 11.53 -9.65 -0.38
C THR A 180 11.30 -9.98 -1.85
N SER A 181 12.29 -10.60 -2.51
CA SER A 181 12.20 -11.12 -3.87
C SER A 181 11.15 -12.21 -4.05
N HIS A 182 10.71 -12.85 -2.96
CA HIS A 182 9.64 -13.86 -2.96
C HIS A 182 8.28 -13.25 -2.59
N ALA A 183 8.26 -12.13 -1.87
CA ALA A 183 7.04 -11.40 -1.54
C ALA A 183 6.49 -10.61 -2.75
N ALA A 184 7.36 -9.96 -3.52
CA ALA A 184 6.96 -9.15 -4.67
C ALA A 184 6.16 -9.93 -5.73
N PRO A 185 6.55 -11.16 -6.15
CA PRO A 185 5.76 -11.96 -7.08
C PRO A 185 4.37 -12.35 -6.57
N LEU A 186 4.19 -12.48 -5.26
CA LEU A 186 2.87 -12.77 -4.68
C LEU A 186 1.90 -11.60 -4.84
N VAL A 187 2.40 -10.35 -4.70
CA VAL A 187 1.60 -9.15 -4.97
C VAL A 187 1.32 -9.03 -6.47
N ALA A 188 2.27 -9.39 -7.35
CA ALA A 188 2.07 -9.42 -8.80
C ALA A 188 0.98 -10.42 -9.21
N PHE A 189 0.99 -11.59 -8.60
CA PHE A 189 -0.07 -12.59 -8.79
C PHE A 189 -1.45 -12.03 -8.40
N LYS A 190 -1.55 -11.34 -7.26
CA LYS A 190 -2.79 -10.69 -6.83
C LYS A 190 -3.23 -9.57 -7.78
N ALA A 191 -2.29 -8.77 -8.28
CA ALA A 191 -2.57 -7.76 -9.31
C ALA A 191 -3.08 -8.41 -10.61
N SER A 192 -2.52 -9.57 -11.01
CA SER A 192 -3.00 -10.30 -12.19
C SER A 192 -4.41 -10.86 -12.03
N GLN A 193 -4.79 -11.26 -10.81
CA GLN A 193 -6.16 -11.68 -10.51
C GLN A 193 -7.15 -10.50 -10.63
N ILE A 194 -6.75 -9.30 -10.21
CA ILE A 194 -7.55 -8.08 -10.40
C ILE A 194 -7.71 -7.78 -11.89
N LEU A 195 -6.64 -7.80 -12.69
CA LEU A 195 -6.71 -7.59 -14.14
C LEU A 195 -7.52 -8.67 -14.86
N ALA A 196 -7.47 -9.91 -14.41
CA ALA A 196 -8.30 -10.97 -14.97
C ALA A 196 -9.80 -10.69 -14.73
N ARG A 197 -10.16 -10.00 -13.66
CA ARG A 197 -11.55 -9.60 -13.34
C ARG A 197 -11.96 -8.29 -14.03
N PHE A 198 -11.03 -7.36 -14.16
CA PHE A 198 -11.19 -6.04 -14.78
C PHE A 198 -10.14 -5.85 -15.90
N PRO A 199 -10.35 -6.47 -17.08
CA PRO A 199 -9.31 -6.47 -18.13
C PRO A 199 -8.95 -5.07 -18.65
N ASP A 200 -9.91 -4.16 -18.61
CA ASP A 200 -9.75 -2.78 -19.10
C ASP A 200 -9.27 -1.80 -18.01
N ALA A 201 -9.07 -2.28 -16.77
CA ALA A 201 -8.63 -1.42 -15.68
C ALA A 201 -7.26 -0.79 -15.96
N SER A 202 -7.11 0.52 -15.72
CA SER A 202 -5.81 1.19 -15.75
C SER A 202 -4.87 0.68 -14.66
N ALA A 203 -3.58 0.94 -14.79
CA ALA A 203 -2.60 0.67 -13.74
C ALA A 203 -2.97 1.37 -12.43
N ASN A 204 -3.54 2.58 -12.50
CA ASN A 204 -4.01 3.32 -11.35
C ASN A 204 -5.18 2.61 -10.66
N LEU A 205 -6.16 2.06 -11.40
CA LEU A 205 -7.26 1.31 -10.79
C LEU A 205 -6.76 0.03 -10.12
N VAL A 206 -5.86 -0.71 -10.75
CA VAL A 206 -5.24 -1.90 -10.13
C VAL A 206 -4.55 -1.53 -8.81
N ARG A 207 -3.76 -0.46 -8.79
CA ARG A 207 -3.08 0.04 -7.58
C ARG A 207 -4.07 0.46 -6.48
N ALA A 208 -5.14 1.17 -6.84
CA ALA A 208 -6.18 1.61 -5.90
C ALA A 208 -6.92 0.41 -5.29
N LEU A 209 -7.30 -0.60 -6.10
CA LEU A 209 -7.95 -1.82 -5.62
C LEU A 209 -7.06 -2.64 -4.69
N LEU A 210 -5.76 -2.79 -5.02
CA LEU A 210 -4.78 -3.41 -4.14
C LEU A 210 -4.75 -2.70 -2.78
N ALA A 211 -4.69 -1.35 -2.76
CA ALA A 211 -4.64 -0.57 -1.52
C ALA A 211 -5.94 -0.63 -0.70
N THR A 212 -7.09 -0.73 -1.37
CA THR A 212 -8.39 -0.85 -0.70
C THR A 212 -8.50 -2.15 0.06
N SER A 213 -8.00 -3.25 -0.50
CA SER A 213 -8.04 -4.57 0.13
C SER A 213 -6.96 -4.81 1.17
N ALA A 214 -5.91 -3.99 1.16
CA ALA A 214 -4.75 -4.21 2.00
C ALA A 214 -5.04 -3.95 3.49
N VAL A 215 -4.57 -4.84 4.35
CA VAL A 215 -4.72 -4.76 5.80
C VAL A 215 -3.39 -5.08 6.47
N ALA A 216 -2.97 -4.22 7.40
CA ALA A 216 -1.80 -4.50 8.22
C ALA A 216 -2.08 -5.70 9.14
N PRO A 217 -1.22 -6.73 9.17
CA PRO A 217 -1.42 -7.88 10.04
C PRO A 217 -1.46 -7.46 11.52
N PRO A 218 -2.46 -7.90 12.31
CA PRO A 218 -2.58 -7.51 13.73
C PRO A 218 -1.36 -7.86 14.57
N GLU A 219 -0.69 -8.98 14.28
CA GLU A 219 0.54 -9.43 14.93
C GLU A 219 1.65 -8.41 14.73
N SER A 220 1.82 -7.97 13.50
CA SER A 220 2.77 -6.94 13.13
C SER A 220 2.49 -5.60 13.80
N VAL A 221 1.24 -5.17 13.83
CA VAL A 221 0.84 -3.93 14.50
C VAL A 221 1.22 -3.99 15.98
N ARG A 222 0.94 -5.11 16.65
CA ARG A 222 1.33 -5.31 18.06
C ARG A 222 2.84 -5.29 18.25
N ARG A 223 3.59 -5.98 17.38
CA ARG A 223 5.05 -6.04 17.47
C ARG A 223 5.71 -4.68 17.33
N LEU A 224 5.19 -3.83 16.46
CA LEU A 224 5.74 -2.50 16.17
C LEU A 224 5.19 -1.38 17.06
N ALA A 225 4.21 -1.65 17.92
CA ALA A 225 3.56 -0.63 18.74
C ALA A 225 4.56 0.20 19.58
N LEU A 226 5.64 -0.43 20.05
CA LEU A 226 6.69 0.23 20.84
C LEU A 226 7.62 1.13 20.00
N LEU A 227 7.63 0.98 18.70
CA LEU A 227 8.46 1.79 17.78
C LEU A 227 7.74 3.04 17.24
N GLY A 228 6.48 3.24 17.67
CA GLY A 228 5.65 4.37 17.28
C GLY A 228 4.90 4.18 15.96
N ASP A 229 3.96 5.10 15.69
CA ASP A 229 3.00 5.02 14.57
C ASP A 229 3.64 5.03 13.18
N THR A 230 4.86 5.54 13.06
CA THR A 230 5.58 5.61 11.77
C THR A 230 6.16 4.28 11.35
N ALA A 231 6.53 3.40 12.31
CA ALA A 231 7.17 2.12 12.04
C ALA A 231 6.28 1.18 11.23
N GLY A 232 4.98 1.13 11.55
CA GLY A 232 4.00 0.35 10.79
C GLY A 232 3.97 0.76 9.32
N ARG A 233 3.83 2.06 9.05
CA ARG A 233 3.82 2.56 7.67
C ARG A 233 5.14 2.36 6.94
N ALA A 234 6.26 2.45 7.63
CA ALA A 234 7.58 2.26 7.04
C ALA A 234 7.89 0.79 6.71
N LEU A 235 7.24 -0.17 7.36
CA LEU A 235 7.49 -1.60 7.16
C LEU A 235 6.38 -2.32 6.39
N PHE A 236 5.12 -1.87 6.52
CA PHE A 236 3.96 -2.53 5.88
C PHE A 236 3.28 -1.69 4.81
N GLY A 237 3.48 -0.37 4.82
CA GLY A 237 2.70 0.52 3.98
C GLY A 237 1.21 0.44 4.28
N HIS A 238 0.43 0.01 3.28
CA HIS A 238 -1.01 -0.23 3.42
C HIS A 238 -1.32 -1.62 4.01
N GLY A 239 -0.33 -2.52 4.06
CA GLY A 239 -0.47 -3.85 4.61
C GLY A 239 -0.37 -4.97 3.57
N ARG A 240 -0.94 -6.13 3.92
CA ARG A 240 -1.00 -7.30 3.05
C ARG A 240 -2.27 -7.27 2.21
N VAL A 241 -2.12 -7.46 0.91
CA VAL A 241 -3.23 -7.45 -0.07
C VAL A 241 -4.04 -8.74 0.02
N ASP A 242 -5.36 -8.61 -0.08
CA ASP A 242 -6.29 -9.69 -0.31
C ASP A 242 -6.95 -9.52 -1.70
N ALA A 243 -6.64 -10.42 -2.62
CA ALA A 243 -7.09 -10.30 -4.01
C ALA A 243 -8.60 -10.53 -4.17
N GLU A 244 -9.20 -11.40 -3.38
CA GLU A 244 -10.65 -11.62 -3.39
C GLU A 244 -11.39 -10.37 -2.89
N ARG A 245 -10.92 -9.80 -1.79
CA ARG A 245 -11.44 -8.53 -1.29
C ARG A 245 -11.26 -7.39 -2.30
N ALA A 246 -10.18 -7.38 -3.07
CA ALA A 246 -9.93 -6.35 -4.08
C ALA A 246 -10.89 -6.45 -5.28
N ALA A 247 -11.25 -7.66 -5.67
CA ALA A 247 -11.98 -7.93 -6.91
C ALA A 247 -13.50 -8.10 -6.74
N PHE A 248 -13.97 -8.40 -5.52
CA PHE A 248 -15.38 -8.74 -5.28
C PHE A 248 -15.96 -7.96 -4.11
N SER A 249 -17.22 -7.54 -4.28
CA SER A 249 -18.10 -7.12 -3.19
C SER A 249 -18.81 -8.33 -2.60
N ASP A 250 -19.16 -8.26 -1.33
CA ASP A 250 -19.97 -9.24 -0.64
C ASP A 250 -21.18 -8.55 0.07
N ASP A 251 -22.03 -9.30 0.75
CA ASP A 251 -23.23 -8.74 1.37
C ASP A 251 -22.92 -7.63 2.38
N SER A 252 -21.84 -7.76 3.13
CA SER A 252 -21.43 -6.82 4.19
C SER A 252 -20.44 -5.76 3.72
N ARG A 253 -19.97 -5.84 2.46
CA ARG A 253 -18.91 -5.00 1.95
C ARG A 253 -19.07 -4.71 0.46
N VAL A 254 -19.09 -3.44 0.11
CA VAL A 254 -19.23 -2.97 -1.27
C VAL A 254 -18.05 -2.11 -1.66
N ILE A 255 -17.50 -2.36 -2.85
CA ILE A 255 -16.47 -1.52 -3.46
C ILE A 255 -17.10 -0.77 -4.64
N LEU A 256 -16.98 0.54 -4.60
CA LEU A 256 -17.27 1.46 -5.69
C LEU A 256 -15.93 1.95 -6.24
N TYR A 257 -15.86 2.18 -7.54
CA TYR A 257 -14.65 2.74 -8.17
C TYR A 257 -15.00 3.71 -9.30
N ALA A 258 -14.07 4.60 -9.60
CA ALA A 258 -14.10 5.46 -10.75
C ALA A 258 -12.67 5.63 -11.28
N GLU A 259 -12.54 5.70 -12.60
CA GLU A 259 -11.36 6.14 -13.32
C GLU A 259 -11.74 7.43 -14.03
N ASP A 260 -10.90 8.47 -13.89
CA ASP A 260 -11.21 9.79 -14.38
C ASP A 260 -9.92 10.57 -14.65
N GLU A 261 -10.06 11.71 -15.33
CA GLU A 261 -8.99 12.67 -15.57
C GLU A 261 -9.39 14.03 -15.00
N LEU A 262 -8.49 14.68 -14.31
CA LEU A 262 -8.76 15.96 -13.69
C LEU A 262 -7.77 17.01 -14.19
N ALA A 263 -8.30 18.12 -14.68
CA ALA A 263 -7.48 19.26 -15.05
C ALA A 263 -6.67 19.76 -13.83
N ILE A 264 -5.49 20.28 -14.09
CA ILE A 264 -4.62 20.83 -13.06
C ILE A 264 -5.36 21.98 -12.36
N ASP A 265 -5.21 22.04 -11.03
CA ASP A 265 -5.88 22.98 -10.11
C ASP A 265 -7.42 22.90 -10.08
N HIS A 266 -7.96 21.76 -10.52
CA HIS A 266 -9.39 21.46 -10.43
C HIS A 266 -9.69 20.40 -9.36
N PHE A 267 -10.98 20.23 -9.07
CA PHE A 267 -11.50 19.20 -8.18
C PHE A 267 -12.75 18.54 -8.77
N ALA A 268 -12.96 17.29 -8.40
CA ALA A 268 -14.16 16.52 -8.70
C ALA A 268 -14.89 16.15 -7.42
N VAL A 269 -16.23 16.07 -7.49
CA VAL A 269 -17.10 15.69 -6.36
C VAL A 269 -17.91 14.46 -6.76
N TYR A 270 -17.73 13.37 -6.03
CA TYR A 270 -18.47 12.12 -6.22
C TYR A 270 -19.44 11.92 -5.06
N GLN A 271 -20.71 11.74 -5.36
CA GLN A 271 -21.69 11.35 -4.36
C GLN A 271 -21.53 9.87 -4.03
N ILE A 272 -21.34 9.56 -2.76
CA ILE A 272 -21.19 8.18 -2.27
C ILE A 272 -22.56 7.71 -1.77
N PRO A 273 -23.18 6.71 -2.41
CA PRO A 273 -24.46 6.18 -1.96
C PRO A 273 -24.28 5.39 -0.66
N ILE A 274 -24.84 5.88 0.43
CA ILE A 274 -24.82 5.20 1.73
C ILE A 274 -26.19 4.57 1.99
N PRO A 275 -26.30 3.23 2.14
CA PRO A 275 -27.55 2.57 2.48
C PRO A 275 -28.05 2.98 3.86
N GLU A 276 -29.37 3.02 4.06
CA GLU A 276 -29.96 3.32 5.37
C GLU A 276 -29.49 2.33 6.45
N LEU A 277 -29.34 1.06 6.11
CA LEU A 277 -28.83 0.01 7.02
C LEU A 277 -27.44 0.35 7.56
N PHE A 278 -26.57 0.96 6.77
CA PHE A 278 -25.25 1.41 7.23
C PHE A 278 -25.36 2.46 8.34
N GLN A 279 -26.45 3.22 8.41
CA GLN A 279 -26.63 4.27 9.40
C GLN A 279 -27.34 3.76 10.66
N THR A 280 -28.25 2.77 10.51
CA THR A 280 -29.19 2.37 11.54
C THR A 280 -28.78 1.14 12.31
N GLU A 281 -28.13 0.18 11.65
CA GLU A 281 -27.73 -1.08 12.27
C GLU A 281 -26.57 -0.88 13.25
N ARG A 282 -26.59 -1.70 14.31
CA ARG A 282 -25.50 -1.72 15.29
C ARG A 282 -24.29 -2.47 14.74
N GLY A 283 -23.10 -2.07 15.15
CA GLY A 283 -21.84 -2.66 14.73
C GLY A 283 -20.86 -1.60 14.23
N ARG A 284 -19.62 -2.00 14.04
CA ARG A 284 -18.60 -1.13 13.47
C ARG A 284 -18.81 -1.03 11.95
N ARG A 285 -18.83 0.18 11.46
CA ARG A 285 -18.97 0.53 10.05
C ARG A 285 -17.72 1.25 9.60
N THR A 286 -17.25 0.94 8.43
CA THR A 286 -16.02 1.55 7.90
C THR A 286 -16.26 2.04 6.47
N ILE A 287 -15.77 3.24 6.19
CA ILE A 287 -15.59 3.73 4.82
C ILE A 287 -14.09 3.88 4.62
N ARG A 288 -13.56 3.20 3.61
CA ARG A 288 -12.17 3.31 3.17
C ARG A 288 -12.15 3.91 1.78
N VAL A 289 -11.26 4.86 1.57
CA VAL A 289 -11.01 5.50 0.28
C VAL A 289 -9.58 5.23 -0.12
N SER A 290 -9.36 4.80 -1.36
CA SER A 290 -8.02 4.73 -1.95
C SER A 290 -8.00 5.51 -3.25
N LEU A 291 -6.91 6.26 -3.45
CA LEU A 291 -6.63 7.07 -4.64
C LEU A 291 -5.26 6.65 -5.17
N ALA A 292 -5.20 6.38 -6.47
CA ALA A 292 -3.94 6.18 -7.18
C ALA A 292 -3.88 7.10 -8.40
N PHE A 293 -2.72 7.69 -8.62
CA PHE A 293 -2.39 8.50 -9.78
C PHE A 293 -0.89 8.35 -10.08
N ASP A 294 -0.48 8.75 -11.24
CA ASP A 294 0.88 8.58 -11.75
C ASP A 294 1.43 9.92 -12.23
N PRO A 295 1.89 10.79 -11.28
CA PRO A 295 2.41 12.10 -11.64
C PRO A 295 3.67 12.00 -12.50
N PRO A 296 3.93 13.01 -13.36
CA PRO A 296 5.23 13.18 -13.97
C PRO A 296 6.30 13.42 -12.90
N VAL A 297 7.50 12.85 -13.11
CA VAL A 297 8.56 12.83 -12.09
C VAL A 297 9.90 13.34 -12.62
N ARG A 298 10.75 13.90 -11.73
CA ARG A 298 12.13 14.29 -12.04
C ARG A 298 13.03 14.15 -10.82
N HIS A 299 14.01 13.23 -10.87
CA HIS A 299 14.95 12.97 -9.76
C HIS A 299 15.89 14.15 -9.46
N SER A 300 16.13 15.02 -10.44
CA SER A 300 17.00 16.20 -10.27
C SER A 300 16.33 17.34 -9.50
N ARG A 301 15.01 17.26 -9.22
CA ARG A 301 14.26 18.27 -8.47
C ARG A 301 14.04 17.84 -7.02
N LEU A 302 13.98 18.84 -6.12
CA LEU A 302 13.51 18.61 -4.75
C LEU A 302 12.04 18.17 -4.74
N ASP A 303 11.23 18.81 -5.58
CA ASP A 303 9.85 18.42 -5.85
C ASP A 303 9.87 17.35 -6.94
N TYR A 304 10.02 16.10 -6.53
CA TYR A 304 10.15 14.96 -7.43
C TYR A 304 8.96 14.81 -8.38
N ASN A 305 7.74 14.91 -7.85
CA ASN A 305 6.50 14.83 -8.63
C ASN A 305 6.02 16.21 -9.07
N GLY A 306 5.62 16.31 -10.35
CA GLY A 306 5.18 17.56 -10.97
C GLY A 306 3.74 17.93 -10.67
N VAL A 307 2.95 16.98 -10.18
CA VAL A 307 1.53 17.14 -9.82
C VAL A 307 1.28 16.45 -8.50
N SER A 308 0.35 16.94 -7.71
CA SER A 308 -0.09 16.35 -6.46
C SER A 308 -1.61 16.17 -6.47
N MET A 309 -2.10 15.06 -5.91
CA MET A 309 -3.52 14.83 -5.72
C MET A 309 -3.82 14.45 -4.27
N GLY A 310 -5.05 14.73 -3.85
CA GLY A 310 -5.54 14.34 -2.55
C GLY A 310 -7.05 14.24 -2.53
N PHE A 311 -7.60 13.71 -1.43
CA PHE A 311 -9.05 13.56 -1.30
C PHE A 311 -9.54 13.94 0.10
N ARG A 312 -10.83 14.29 0.17
CA ARG A 312 -11.59 14.50 1.43
C ARG A 312 -12.90 13.75 1.35
N LEU A 313 -13.31 13.15 2.44
CA LEU A 313 -14.64 12.54 2.60
C LEU A 313 -15.49 13.49 3.45
N ILE A 314 -16.57 13.99 2.88
CA ILE A 314 -17.44 15.01 3.44
C ILE A 314 -18.83 14.41 3.64
N ARG A 315 -19.53 14.83 4.70
CA ARG A 315 -20.87 14.34 5.03
C ARG A 315 -21.77 15.44 5.58
N GLY A 316 -23.09 15.25 5.44
CA GLY A 316 -24.10 16.09 6.11
C GLY A 316 -24.15 17.54 5.66
N CYS A 317 -23.73 17.84 4.44
CA CYS A 317 -23.89 19.16 3.82
C CYS A 317 -24.40 19.04 2.39
N ASP A 318 -24.89 20.14 1.84
CA ASP A 318 -25.36 20.20 0.46
C ASP A 318 -24.17 20.27 -0.53
N PRO A 319 -24.34 19.75 -1.76
CA PRO A 319 -23.32 19.82 -2.80
C PRO A 319 -22.89 21.26 -3.11
N ASP A 320 -23.82 22.20 -3.11
CA ASP A 320 -23.53 23.63 -3.41
C ASP A 320 -22.55 24.24 -2.41
N MET A 321 -22.68 23.89 -1.12
CA MET A 321 -21.72 24.29 -0.09
C MET A 321 -20.32 23.73 -0.37
N ILE A 322 -20.22 22.48 -0.86
CA ILE A 322 -18.95 21.85 -1.23
C ILE A 322 -18.33 22.59 -2.40
N PHE A 323 -19.11 22.81 -3.48
CA PHE A 323 -18.63 23.51 -4.67
C PHE A 323 -18.19 24.94 -4.34
N GLU A 324 -18.97 25.66 -3.54
CA GLU A 324 -18.62 27.02 -3.13
C GLU A 324 -17.33 27.06 -2.30
N HIS A 325 -17.17 26.12 -1.38
CA HIS A 325 -15.98 26.04 -0.52
C HIS A 325 -14.70 25.77 -1.33
N PHE A 326 -14.73 24.78 -2.22
CA PHE A 326 -13.55 24.40 -2.99
C PHE A 326 -13.27 25.34 -4.17
N ARG A 327 -14.28 25.99 -4.74
CA ARG A 327 -14.13 26.97 -5.82
C ARG A 327 -13.46 28.26 -5.34
N ARG A 328 -13.75 28.74 -4.13
CA ARG A 328 -13.21 30.00 -3.58
C ARG A 328 -11.70 29.94 -3.30
N ARG A 329 -11.12 28.77 -3.25
CA ARG A 329 -9.71 28.54 -2.90
C ARG A 329 -8.96 28.01 -4.11
N THR A 330 -8.80 28.85 -5.10
CA THR A 330 -8.01 28.55 -6.30
C THR A 330 -6.51 28.66 -6.06
N ALA A 331 -5.77 27.91 -6.85
CA ALA A 331 -4.35 27.93 -7.23
C ALA A 331 -3.28 28.37 -6.20
N ASP A 332 -3.49 29.39 -5.40
CA ASP A 332 -2.44 30.00 -4.56
C ASP A 332 -2.34 29.39 -3.14
N GLU A 333 -3.25 28.51 -2.74
CA GLU A 333 -3.26 27.90 -1.40
C GLU A 333 -3.00 26.38 -1.43
N ALA A 334 -1.73 25.98 -1.37
CA ALA A 334 -1.38 24.67 -0.80
C ALA A 334 -1.40 24.82 0.74
N PRO A 335 -2.03 23.92 1.51
CA PRO A 335 -2.49 22.57 1.20
C PRO A 335 -3.97 22.49 0.77
N PHE A 336 -4.40 21.28 0.37
CA PHE A 336 -5.79 20.94 0.05
C PHE A 336 -6.74 21.38 1.18
N PRO A 337 -7.71 22.30 0.91
CA PRO A 337 -8.53 22.89 1.96
C PRO A 337 -9.39 21.83 2.67
N GLU A 338 -9.59 22.04 3.97
CA GLU A 338 -10.53 21.27 4.75
C GLU A 338 -11.77 22.07 5.06
N MET A 339 -12.94 21.44 4.96
CA MET A 339 -14.19 22.04 5.42
C MET A 339 -14.23 22.08 6.96
N GLU A 340 -15.27 22.73 7.52
CA GLU A 340 -15.52 22.70 8.95
C GLU A 340 -15.50 21.26 9.49
N ALA A 341 -14.93 21.08 10.70
CA ALA A 341 -14.71 19.75 11.29
C ALA A 341 -15.97 18.87 11.40
N ARG A 342 -17.16 19.49 11.49
CA ARG A 342 -18.45 18.76 11.56
C ARG A 342 -18.79 18.03 10.25
N TYR A 343 -18.32 18.54 9.12
CA TYR A 343 -18.57 17.95 7.81
C TYR A 343 -17.45 17.00 7.36
N ASN A 344 -16.23 17.20 7.82
CA ASN A 344 -15.10 16.35 7.47
C ASN A 344 -15.16 15.01 8.20
N CYS A 345 -15.08 13.91 7.47
CA CYS A 345 -14.76 12.62 8.05
C CYS A 345 -13.26 12.54 8.37
N LYS A 346 -12.93 12.28 9.63
CA LYS A 346 -11.53 12.15 10.07
C LYS A 346 -10.93 10.84 9.55
N LEU A 347 -10.40 10.89 8.35
CA LEU A 347 -9.71 9.78 7.71
C LEU A 347 -8.32 9.55 8.32
N LEU A 348 -7.95 8.29 8.53
CA LEU A 348 -6.62 7.87 8.99
C LEU A 348 -5.97 6.93 7.98
N PRO A 349 -4.69 7.15 7.62
CA PRO A 349 -3.81 8.24 8.03
C PRO A 349 -4.28 9.62 7.52
N SER A 350 -3.82 10.68 8.20
CA SER A 350 -4.18 12.06 7.86
C SER A 350 -3.69 12.47 6.47
N SER A 351 -4.27 13.54 5.93
CA SER A 351 -3.87 14.12 4.64
C SER A 351 -2.38 14.45 4.58
N THR A 352 -1.83 15.06 5.64
CA THR A 352 -0.40 15.40 5.73
C THR A 352 0.54 14.20 5.60
N VAL A 353 0.06 13.00 5.89
CA VAL A 353 0.84 11.76 5.73
C VAL A 353 0.62 11.15 4.35
N ARG A 354 -0.65 10.94 3.94
CA ARG A 354 -0.96 10.20 2.72
C ARG A 354 -0.69 10.96 1.42
N GLU A 355 -0.88 12.30 1.42
CA GLU A 355 -0.71 13.14 0.23
C GLU A 355 0.74 13.29 -0.24
N LYS A 356 1.68 12.72 0.50
CA LYS A 356 3.07 12.54 0.07
C LYS A 356 3.25 11.44 -0.97
N SER A 357 2.23 10.58 -1.14
CA SER A 357 2.27 9.38 -2.00
C SER A 357 1.34 9.51 -3.20
N SER A 358 1.70 8.91 -4.33
CA SER A 358 0.82 8.75 -5.48
C SER A 358 -0.19 7.62 -5.28
N LEU A 359 0.05 6.70 -4.36
CA LEU A 359 -0.90 5.71 -3.88
C LEU A 359 -1.29 6.04 -2.44
N GLN A 360 -2.55 6.37 -2.24
CA GLN A 360 -3.09 6.80 -0.97
C GLN A 360 -4.24 5.89 -0.55
N SER A 361 -4.29 5.51 0.73
CA SER A 361 -5.46 4.83 1.29
C SER A 361 -5.69 5.32 2.71
N ALA A 362 -6.95 5.61 3.04
CA ALA A 362 -7.34 6.03 4.37
C ALA A 362 -8.76 5.59 4.69
N SER A 363 -9.04 5.40 5.97
CA SER A 363 -10.36 4.94 6.41
C SER A 363 -10.88 5.73 7.61
N VAL A 364 -12.19 5.72 7.76
CA VAL A 364 -12.90 6.18 8.95
C VAL A 364 -13.83 5.08 9.42
N SER A 365 -13.86 4.84 10.73
CA SER A 365 -14.75 3.85 11.35
C SER A 365 -15.74 4.54 12.30
N PHE A 366 -16.97 4.05 12.29
CA PHE A 366 -18.06 4.53 13.10
C PHE A 366 -18.60 3.39 13.97
N SER A 367 -18.57 3.57 15.29
CA SER A 367 -19.13 2.62 16.26
C SER A 367 -20.46 3.08 16.86
N ARG A 368 -20.80 4.37 16.73
CA ARG A 368 -22.01 5.00 17.26
C ARG A 368 -23.03 5.25 16.15
N ASN A 369 -24.28 5.51 16.51
CA ASN A 369 -25.31 5.90 15.57
C ASN A 369 -24.92 7.19 14.83
N ILE A 370 -25.01 7.16 13.48
CA ILE A 370 -24.64 8.26 12.59
C ILE A 370 -25.82 8.87 11.85
N ARG A 371 -27.06 8.55 12.24
CA ARG A 371 -28.31 9.04 11.60
C ARG A 371 -28.35 10.57 11.45
N GLY A 372 -27.74 11.31 12.38
CA GLY A 372 -27.71 12.78 12.34
C GLY A 372 -26.97 13.38 11.16
N TYR A 373 -26.25 12.58 10.37
CA TYR A 373 -25.50 13.06 9.19
C TYR A 373 -26.20 12.72 7.86
N GLY A 374 -27.34 12.03 7.91
CA GLY A 374 -28.07 11.61 6.71
C GLY A 374 -27.30 10.63 5.83
N ASP A 375 -27.73 10.51 4.59
CA ASP A 375 -27.10 9.67 3.55
C ASP A 375 -26.22 10.49 2.56
N ASN A 376 -26.02 11.77 2.83
CA ASN A 376 -25.24 12.68 2.00
C ASN A 376 -23.76 12.57 2.33
N TYR A 377 -23.09 11.70 1.63
CA TYR A 377 -21.62 11.55 1.68
C TYR A 377 -21.03 11.89 0.32
N TYR A 378 -19.99 12.68 0.32
CA TYR A 378 -19.31 13.13 -0.89
C TYR A 378 -17.81 12.90 -0.76
N LEU A 379 -17.22 12.33 -1.81
CA LEU A 379 -15.80 12.27 -1.98
C LEU A 379 -15.35 13.42 -2.88
N VAL A 380 -14.50 14.27 -2.37
CA VAL A 380 -13.87 15.36 -3.13
C VAL A 380 -12.44 14.94 -3.44
N VAL A 381 -12.09 14.90 -4.72
CA VAL A 381 -10.73 14.66 -5.20
C VAL A 381 -10.22 15.95 -5.82
N ARG A 382 -9.01 16.37 -5.46
CA ARG A 382 -8.36 17.57 -6.03
C ARG A 382 -7.05 17.20 -6.68
N CYS A 383 -6.78 17.82 -7.82
CA CYS A 383 -5.49 17.89 -8.47
C CYS A 383 -4.87 19.26 -8.21
N ALA A 384 -3.59 19.32 -7.86
CA ALA A 384 -2.86 20.56 -7.67
C ALA A 384 -1.58 20.54 -8.51
N GLY A 385 -1.35 21.62 -9.25
CA GLY A 385 -0.15 21.80 -10.05
C GLY A 385 1.09 21.99 -9.21
N GLY A 386 2.20 21.54 -9.78
CA GLY A 386 3.55 21.82 -9.33
C GLY A 386 4.36 22.31 -10.52
N TRP A 387 5.58 21.77 -10.69
CA TRP A 387 6.40 22.15 -11.84
C TRP A 387 5.88 21.64 -13.19
N ALA A 388 4.92 20.72 -13.23
CA ALA A 388 4.25 20.20 -14.42
C ALA A 388 2.82 20.76 -14.55
N GLY A 389 2.56 21.97 -14.10
CA GLY A 389 1.25 22.63 -14.19
C GLY A 389 0.72 22.80 -15.62
N ASP A 390 1.58 22.77 -16.62
CA ASP A 390 1.23 22.92 -18.04
C ASP A 390 0.82 21.59 -18.71
N GLU A 391 0.87 20.44 -18.03
CA GLU A 391 0.53 19.12 -18.60
C GLU A 391 -0.97 18.90 -18.88
N GLY A 392 -1.81 19.86 -18.57
CA GLY A 392 -3.24 19.85 -18.90
C GLY A 392 -4.09 19.02 -17.95
N GLN A 393 -3.95 17.69 -17.92
CA GLN A 393 -4.78 16.78 -17.11
C GLN A 393 -3.95 15.70 -16.43
N GLN A 394 -4.45 15.19 -15.29
CA GLN A 394 -3.88 14.05 -14.57
C GLN A 394 -4.92 12.94 -14.45
N ALA A 395 -4.60 11.79 -15.04
CA ALA A 395 -5.38 10.57 -14.88
C ALA A 395 -5.25 10.01 -13.45
N PHE A 396 -6.33 9.47 -12.92
CA PHE A 396 -6.36 8.84 -11.61
C PHE A 396 -7.45 7.78 -11.51
N ALA A 397 -7.34 6.93 -10.52
CA ALA A 397 -8.40 6.02 -10.12
C ALA A 397 -8.70 6.19 -8.62
N VAL A 398 -9.96 6.11 -8.28
CA VAL A 398 -10.42 6.16 -6.89
C VAL A 398 -11.34 5.00 -6.60
N THR A 399 -11.20 4.43 -5.40
CA THR A 399 -12.04 3.36 -4.89
C THR A 399 -12.60 3.74 -3.53
N VAL A 400 -13.84 3.34 -3.26
CA VAL A 400 -14.50 3.53 -1.98
C VAL A 400 -15.06 2.18 -1.51
N GLU A 401 -14.52 1.66 -0.43
CA GLU A 401 -15.07 0.50 0.26
C GLU A 401 -16.01 0.96 1.38
N ILE A 402 -17.22 0.45 1.37
CA ILE A 402 -18.21 0.61 2.44
C ILE A 402 -18.42 -0.77 3.06
N SER A 403 -18.13 -0.91 4.36
CA SER A 403 -18.24 -2.19 5.05
C SER A 403 -18.91 -2.07 6.42
N HIS A 404 -19.62 -3.14 6.81
CA HIS A 404 -20.31 -3.27 8.08
C HIS A 404 -19.90 -4.57 8.77
N GLU A 405 -19.66 -4.51 10.09
CA GLU A 405 -19.26 -5.69 10.88
C GLU A 405 -20.36 -6.75 10.99
N ALA A 406 -21.62 -6.33 11.01
CA ALA A 406 -22.76 -7.25 10.91
C ALA A 406 -23.01 -7.64 9.45
N GLU A 407 -23.45 -8.89 9.24
CA GLU A 407 -23.86 -9.39 7.93
C GLU A 407 -25.18 -8.73 7.51
N VAL A 408 -25.09 -7.53 6.94
CA VAL A 408 -26.23 -6.76 6.43
C VAL A 408 -26.16 -6.69 4.90
N PRO A 409 -27.28 -6.77 4.16
CA PRO A 409 -27.26 -6.84 2.69
C PRO A 409 -26.98 -5.46 2.07
N LEU A 410 -25.78 -4.93 2.28
CA LEU A 410 -25.34 -3.63 1.73
C LEU A 410 -25.32 -3.66 0.20
N TYR A 411 -24.82 -4.74 -0.39
CA TYR A 411 -24.69 -4.87 -1.84
C TYR A 411 -26.04 -4.81 -2.56
N GLU A 412 -27.02 -5.57 -2.09
CA GLU A 412 -28.35 -5.58 -2.69
C GLU A 412 -29.04 -4.22 -2.60
N ARG A 413 -28.91 -3.54 -1.46
CA ARG A 413 -29.50 -2.21 -1.23
C ARG A 413 -28.86 -1.13 -2.11
N LEU A 414 -27.56 -1.17 -2.29
CA LEU A 414 -26.86 -0.25 -3.20
C LEU A 414 -27.21 -0.51 -4.66
N ARG A 415 -27.27 -1.77 -5.07
CA ARG A 415 -27.68 -2.17 -6.42
C ARG A 415 -29.09 -1.71 -6.76
N GLN A 416 -30.02 -1.76 -5.82
CA GLN A 416 -31.39 -1.24 -6.01
C GLN A 416 -31.42 0.27 -6.20
N ARG A 417 -30.62 1.04 -5.43
CA ARG A 417 -30.52 2.51 -5.58
C ARG A 417 -29.94 2.94 -6.93
N VAL A 418 -28.94 2.24 -7.44
CA VAL A 418 -28.33 2.54 -8.75
C VAL A 418 -29.30 2.23 -9.89
N ARG A 419 -30.16 1.21 -9.78
CA ARG A 419 -31.18 0.87 -10.81
C ARG A 419 -32.33 1.87 -10.92
N VAL A 420 -32.65 2.61 -9.87
CA VAL A 420 -33.76 3.60 -9.88
C VAL A 420 -33.36 4.92 -10.56
N ARG A 421 -32.08 5.12 -10.87
CA ARG A 421 -31.56 6.32 -11.55
C ARG A 421 -31.10 6.11 -12.99
N ALA A 422 -31.33 4.93 -13.57
CA ALA A 422 -31.06 4.62 -14.97
C ALA A 422 -32.30 4.85 -15.85
#